data_6268d7be3d0f899c133adc7a2e133707
#
_entry.id   6268d7be3d0f899c133adc7a2e133707
#
_cell.length_a   1.000
_cell.length_b   1.000
_cell.length_c   1.000
_cell.angle_alpha   90.00
_cell.angle_beta   90.00
_cell.angle_gamma   90.00
#
_symmetry.space_group_name_H-M   'P 1'
#
loop_
_entity.id
_entity.type
_entity.pdbx_description
1 polymer ?
#
loop_
_entity_poly.entity_id
_entity_poly.type
_entity_poly.pdbx_seq_one_letter_code
_entity_poly.pdbx_strand_id
1 'polypeptide(L)'
;MPIQQQCLIPHWPGLPDNIGVLSTTRRGGVSPAPYDDGAGGGGLNLGTHVGDLPQNVAQNRSLLSAQLPGEPVWLSQVHGTTVLDLAAAGSQLAPEADACLSTTPGKVCVIMTADCLPVLFCDQQGKTVAAAHAGWRGLAGGVLERTVAAMRAAGAGALTAWMGPAIGPQQFEVGAEVRQAFLQDAVGAREVETAFRAIGGKPGKYLADIYSLARFRLRQAGVTDVHGGEFCTVSDASCFYSYRRDGVTGRQATLIWIK
;
A
#
# COMPACT_ATOMS: atom_id res chain seq x y z
N MET A 1 9.89 23.38 1.61
CA MET A 1 8.41 23.31 1.41
C MET A 1 7.82 22.35 2.42
N PRO A 2 6.61 22.57 2.94
CA PRO A 2 5.94 21.60 3.81
C PRO A 2 5.81 20.24 3.11
N ILE A 3 6.01 19.14 3.85
CA ILE A 3 6.00 17.78 3.29
C ILE A 3 4.67 17.44 2.59
N GLN A 4 3.54 18.00 3.05
CA GLN A 4 2.24 17.82 2.43
C GLN A 4 2.18 18.26 0.96
N GLN A 5 2.94 19.28 0.56
CA GLN A 5 3.00 19.73 -0.84
C GLN A 5 3.80 18.77 -1.73
N GLN A 6 4.48 17.78 -1.14
CA GLN A 6 5.27 16.78 -1.82
C GLN A 6 4.63 15.38 -1.74
N CYS A 7 3.45 15.30 -1.14
CA CYS A 7 2.66 14.07 -1.04
C CYS A 7 1.53 14.07 -2.07
N LEU A 8 1.08 12.87 -2.41
CA LEU A 8 -0.15 12.67 -3.17
C LEU A 8 -1.34 12.70 -2.21
N ILE A 9 -2.34 13.50 -2.55
CA ILE A 9 -3.66 13.41 -1.94
C ILE A 9 -4.50 12.50 -2.84
N PRO A 10 -4.95 11.34 -2.36
CA PRO A 10 -5.78 10.43 -3.14
C PRO A 10 -7.01 11.13 -3.72
N HIS A 11 -7.20 11.04 -5.04
CA HIS A 11 -8.48 11.39 -5.64
C HIS A 11 -9.44 10.22 -5.36
N TRP A 12 -10.34 10.44 -4.39
CA TRP A 12 -11.27 9.42 -3.91
C TRP A 12 -12.68 9.99 -3.79
N PRO A 13 -13.47 9.96 -4.88
CA PRO A 13 -14.85 10.41 -4.87
C PRO A 13 -15.68 9.70 -3.81
N GLY A 14 -16.52 10.44 -3.09
CA GLY A 14 -17.37 9.89 -2.04
C GLY A 14 -16.68 9.54 -0.72
N LEU A 15 -15.38 9.86 -0.58
CA LEU A 15 -14.70 9.71 0.72
C LEU A 15 -15.36 10.65 1.75
N PRO A 16 -15.76 10.15 2.95
CA PRO A 16 -16.36 10.99 3.98
C PRO A 16 -15.42 12.11 4.46
N ASP A 17 -15.96 13.28 4.74
CA ASP A 17 -15.19 14.49 5.09
C ASP A 17 -14.34 14.32 6.37
N ASN A 18 -14.78 13.43 7.27
CA ASN A 18 -14.05 13.10 8.50
C ASN A 18 -12.91 12.10 8.30
N ILE A 19 -12.62 11.68 7.07
CA ILE A 19 -11.49 10.80 6.77
C ILE A 19 -10.31 11.60 6.23
N GLY A 20 -9.13 11.32 6.77
CA GLY A 20 -7.86 11.81 6.26
C GLY A 20 -7.14 10.72 5.51
N VAL A 21 -6.56 11.05 4.36
CA VAL A 21 -5.78 10.15 3.50
C VAL A 21 -4.55 10.86 2.96
N LEU A 22 -3.45 10.11 2.82
CA LEU A 22 -2.19 10.63 2.29
C LEU A 22 -1.37 9.50 1.69
N SER A 23 -0.67 9.75 0.58
CA SER A 23 0.40 8.88 0.09
C SER A 23 1.67 9.70 -0.08
N THR A 24 2.75 9.32 0.61
CA THR A 24 4.02 10.04 0.49
C THR A 24 4.68 9.72 -0.84
N THR A 25 5.53 10.64 -1.29
CA THR A 25 6.47 10.39 -2.39
C THR A 25 7.87 10.14 -1.81
N ARG A 26 8.86 9.96 -2.68
CA ARG A 26 10.27 9.88 -2.24
C ARG A 26 10.87 11.23 -1.81
N ARG A 27 10.14 12.36 -2.01
CA ARG A 27 10.63 13.72 -1.82
C ARG A 27 10.36 14.25 -0.41
N GLY A 28 11.15 15.25 0.00
CA GLY A 28 10.87 16.06 1.18
C GLY A 28 11.41 15.53 2.49
N GLY A 29 12.36 14.61 2.42
CA GLY A 29 13.07 14.09 3.59
C GLY A 29 14.53 14.51 3.65
N VAL A 30 15.33 13.69 4.37
CA VAL A 30 16.74 13.98 4.65
C VAL A 30 17.68 12.84 4.25
N SER A 31 17.17 11.70 3.78
CA SER A 31 17.98 10.54 3.42
C SER A 31 18.83 10.83 2.18
N PRO A 32 20.14 10.53 2.19
CA PRO A 32 21.01 10.68 1.03
C PRO A 32 20.81 9.50 0.05
N ALA A 33 21.46 9.57 -1.11
CA ALA A 33 21.50 8.45 -2.04
C ALA A 33 21.95 7.14 -1.38
N PRO A 34 21.37 5.99 -1.71
CA PRO A 34 20.36 5.72 -2.74
C PRO A 34 18.91 5.96 -2.29
N TYR A 35 18.69 6.57 -1.14
CA TYR A 35 17.38 6.86 -0.54
C TYR A 35 16.93 8.30 -0.77
N ASP A 36 17.61 9.06 -1.62
CA ASP A 36 17.37 10.46 -1.95
C ASP A 36 16.07 10.67 -2.76
N ASP A 37 15.79 11.93 -3.12
CA ASP A 37 14.61 12.31 -3.91
C ASP A 37 14.77 12.06 -5.43
N GLY A 38 15.93 11.54 -5.86
CA GLY A 38 16.25 11.32 -7.27
C GLY A 38 16.63 12.59 -8.04
N ALA A 39 16.71 13.74 -7.38
CA ALA A 39 17.06 15.04 -7.96
C ALA A 39 18.22 15.74 -7.21
N GLY A 40 18.88 15.03 -6.29
CA GLY A 40 19.98 15.53 -5.47
C GLY A 40 19.56 16.20 -4.16
N GLY A 41 18.25 16.16 -3.83
CA GLY A 41 17.72 16.56 -2.52
C GLY A 41 17.59 15.37 -1.57
N GLY A 42 17.25 15.66 -0.30
CA GLY A 42 17.01 14.61 0.69
C GLY A 42 15.74 13.83 0.42
N GLY A 43 15.81 12.50 0.51
CA GLY A 43 14.67 11.61 0.30
C GLY A 43 13.91 11.29 1.58
N LEU A 44 12.61 11.02 1.43
CA LEU A 44 11.68 10.69 2.51
C LEU A 44 11.59 9.16 2.67
N ASN A 45 12.72 8.49 2.91
CA ASN A 45 12.69 7.09 3.25
C ASN A 45 12.11 6.87 4.65
N LEU A 46 11.07 6.01 4.75
CA LEU A 46 10.36 5.67 5.98
C LEU A 46 10.65 4.24 6.47
N GLY A 47 11.36 3.44 5.67
CA GLY A 47 11.69 2.06 5.97
C GLY A 47 12.94 1.91 6.82
N THR A 48 12.84 1.25 7.98
CA THR A 48 13.96 0.98 8.89
C THR A 48 14.80 -0.23 8.49
N HIS A 49 14.32 -1.06 7.56
CA HIS A 49 14.89 -2.36 7.18
C HIS A 49 15.61 -2.35 5.81
N VAL A 50 15.88 -1.18 5.27
CA VAL A 50 16.42 -1.04 3.90
C VAL A 50 17.90 -0.65 3.86
N GLY A 51 18.54 -0.44 5.01
CA GLY A 51 19.97 -0.13 5.12
C GLY A 51 20.29 1.37 5.16
N ASP A 52 19.30 2.25 5.24
CA ASP A 52 19.50 3.68 5.51
C ASP A 52 19.93 3.93 6.97
N LEU A 53 20.54 5.07 7.24
CA LEU A 53 20.92 5.46 8.59
C LEU A 53 19.67 5.62 9.48
N PRO A 54 19.63 4.97 10.67
CA PRO A 54 18.46 5.02 11.56
C PRO A 54 18.01 6.44 11.92
N GLN A 55 18.95 7.36 12.10
CA GLN A 55 18.68 8.76 12.40
C GLN A 55 17.95 9.49 11.26
N ASN A 56 18.27 9.18 9.99
CA ASN A 56 17.59 9.76 8.84
C ASN A 56 16.14 9.28 8.78
N VAL A 57 15.93 7.96 8.97
CA VAL A 57 14.58 7.37 8.98
C VAL A 57 13.77 7.93 10.15
N ALA A 58 14.36 8.08 11.34
CA ALA A 58 13.69 8.68 12.50
C ALA A 58 13.28 10.14 12.22
N GLN A 59 14.17 10.92 11.61
CA GLN A 59 13.86 12.30 11.22
C GLN A 59 12.76 12.36 10.17
N ASN A 60 12.81 11.51 9.14
CA ASN A 60 11.76 11.42 8.11
C ASN A 60 10.40 11.06 8.72
N ARG A 61 10.36 10.07 9.63
CA ARG A 61 9.13 9.70 10.34
C ARG A 61 8.61 10.86 11.19
N SER A 62 9.48 11.59 11.89
CA SER A 62 9.09 12.77 12.66
C SER A 62 8.50 13.88 11.77
N LEU A 63 9.11 14.14 10.59
CA LEU A 63 8.59 15.09 9.61
C LEU A 63 7.17 14.71 9.12
N LEU A 64 6.93 13.42 8.91
CA LEU A 64 5.61 12.91 8.52
C LEU A 64 4.62 13.00 9.68
N SER A 65 4.97 12.54 10.87
CA SER A 65 4.10 12.53 12.06
C SER A 65 3.63 13.93 12.46
N ALA A 66 4.45 14.96 12.25
CA ALA A 66 4.08 16.35 12.49
C ALA A 66 2.88 16.85 11.62
N GLN A 67 2.48 16.11 10.59
CA GLN A 67 1.36 16.41 9.69
C GLN A 67 0.13 15.52 9.95
N LEU A 68 0.19 14.64 10.93
CA LEU A 68 -0.83 13.63 11.22
C LEU A 68 -1.48 13.88 12.57
N PRO A 69 -2.71 13.41 12.79
CA PRO A 69 -3.41 13.59 14.08
C PRO A 69 -2.82 12.76 15.21
N GLY A 70 -1.97 11.77 14.89
CA GLY A 70 -1.32 10.89 15.85
C GLY A 70 -0.19 10.12 15.21
N GLU A 71 0.61 9.46 16.04
CA GLU A 71 1.75 8.66 15.58
C GLU A 71 1.27 7.44 14.78
N PRO A 72 1.76 7.19 13.56
CA PRO A 72 1.42 6.00 12.79
C PRO A 72 1.88 4.71 13.49
N VAL A 73 1.06 3.67 13.42
CA VAL A 73 1.47 2.33 13.88
C VAL A 73 2.21 1.61 12.74
N TRP A 74 3.53 1.63 12.81
CA TRP A 74 4.39 0.99 11.82
C TRP A 74 4.38 -0.53 11.96
N LEU A 75 4.03 -1.24 10.90
CA LEU A 75 3.96 -2.71 10.87
C LEU A 75 5.29 -3.33 10.41
N SER A 76 5.60 -4.51 10.93
CA SER A 76 6.57 -5.43 10.32
C SER A 76 5.86 -6.23 9.24
N GLN A 77 5.94 -5.75 8.00
CA GLN A 77 5.25 -6.34 6.84
C GLN A 77 6.04 -7.55 6.31
N VAL A 78 5.41 -8.70 6.27
CA VAL A 78 6.03 -10.00 5.91
C VAL A 78 5.43 -10.63 4.64
N HIS A 79 4.62 -9.88 3.90
CA HIS A 79 3.84 -10.35 2.74
C HIS A 79 2.82 -11.45 3.10
N GLY A 80 2.34 -11.42 4.33
CA GLY A 80 1.31 -12.29 4.88
C GLY A 80 -0.11 -11.74 4.67
N THR A 81 -1.02 -12.19 5.54
CA THR A 81 -2.45 -11.81 5.48
C THR A 81 -3.01 -11.43 6.84
N THR A 82 -2.16 -11.23 7.83
CA THR A 82 -2.57 -10.82 9.18
C THR A 82 -3.07 -9.38 9.16
N VAL A 83 -4.23 -9.16 9.80
CA VAL A 83 -4.85 -7.84 9.97
C VAL A 83 -4.82 -7.47 11.44
N LEU A 84 -4.22 -6.34 11.76
CA LEU A 84 -4.13 -5.81 13.13
C LEU A 84 -5.25 -4.79 13.38
N ASP A 85 -6.02 -5.00 14.45
CA ASP A 85 -6.88 -3.94 14.98
C ASP A 85 -6.04 -3.00 15.86
N LEU A 86 -5.94 -1.72 15.47
CA LEU A 86 -5.15 -0.73 16.19
C LEU A 86 -5.72 -0.37 17.56
N ALA A 87 -6.99 -0.68 17.83
CA ALA A 87 -7.58 -0.52 19.16
C ALA A 87 -7.07 -1.60 20.12
N ALA A 88 -6.82 -2.81 19.62
CA ALA A 88 -6.28 -3.94 20.37
C ALA A 88 -4.75 -3.97 20.38
N ALA A 89 -4.10 -3.21 19.52
CA ALA A 89 -2.64 -3.11 19.47
C ALA A 89 -2.12 -2.44 20.75
N GLY A 90 -1.53 -3.24 21.62
CA GLY A 90 -0.82 -2.73 22.80
C GLY A 90 0.40 -1.88 22.40
N SER A 91 1.29 -1.61 23.35
CA SER A 91 2.54 -0.86 23.14
C SER A 91 3.62 -1.61 22.34
N GLN A 92 3.26 -2.66 21.60
CA GLN A 92 4.22 -3.43 20.82
C GLN A 92 4.82 -2.58 19.70
N LEU A 93 6.15 -2.46 19.69
CA LEU A 93 6.88 -1.82 18.60
C LEU A 93 6.87 -2.73 17.36
N ALA A 94 6.41 -2.21 16.24
CA ALA A 94 6.37 -2.87 14.93
C ALA A 94 5.73 -4.29 14.95
N PRO A 95 4.44 -4.43 15.27
CA PRO A 95 3.76 -5.72 15.24
C PRO A 95 3.78 -6.33 13.84
N GLU A 96 3.91 -7.68 13.77
CA GLU A 96 3.92 -8.40 12.50
C GLU A 96 2.50 -8.47 11.93
N ALA A 97 2.27 -7.75 10.86
CA ALA A 97 1.02 -7.76 10.09
C ALA A 97 1.23 -7.11 8.71
N ASP A 98 0.35 -7.43 7.76
CA ASP A 98 0.33 -6.83 6.43
C ASP A 98 -0.92 -5.96 6.18
N ALA A 99 -1.78 -5.84 7.16
CA ALA A 99 -2.89 -4.90 7.15
C ALA A 99 -3.19 -4.42 8.56
N CYS A 100 -3.82 -3.26 8.68
CA CYS A 100 -4.37 -2.78 9.95
C CYS A 100 -5.70 -2.06 9.71
N LEU A 101 -6.52 -2.01 10.75
CA LEU A 101 -7.77 -1.26 10.78
C LEU A 101 -7.88 -0.41 12.05
N SER A 102 -8.72 0.62 11.99
CA SER A 102 -9.07 1.43 13.15
C SER A 102 -10.53 1.90 13.08
N THR A 103 -11.18 1.90 14.24
CA THR A 103 -12.47 2.54 14.51
C THR A 103 -12.32 3.75 15.44
N THR A 104 -11.07 4.10 15.79
CA THR A 104 -10.76 5.16 16.77
C THR A 104 -10.23 6.39 16.06
N PRO A 105 -10.83 7.59 16.27
CA PRO A 105 -10.30 8.85 15.76
C PRO A 105 -8.85 9.09 16.19
N GLY A 106 -8.06 9.68 15.30
CA GLY A 106 -6.66 10.00 15.55
C GLY A 106 -5.67 8.81 15.41
N LYS A 107 -6.16 7.56 15.34
CA LYS A 107 -5.30 6.40 15.06
C LYS A 107 -5.02 6.31 13.56
N VAL A 108 -3.74 6.27 13.18
CA VAL A 108 -3.30 6.30 11.78
C VAL A 108 -2.89 4.91 11.32
N CYS A 109 -3.64 4.36 10.35
CA CYS A 109 -3.26 3.16 9.62
C CYS A 109 -2.21 3.53 8.56
N VAL A 110 -1.11 2.79 8.48
CA VAL A 110 -0.01 3.05 7.54
C VAL A 110 0.53 1.76 6.92
N ILE A 111 0.78 1.82 5.61
CA ILE A 111 1.45 0.76 4.85
C ILE A 111 2.64 1.34 4.12
N MET A 112 3.80 0.69 4.22
CA MET A 112 5.02 1.05 3.50
C MET A 112 5.19 0.18 2.26
N THR A 113 5.57 0.79 1.13
CA THR A 113 5.80 0.09 -0.13
C THR A 113 6.99 0.65 -0.90
N ALA A 114 7.50 -0.16 -1.81
CA ALA A 114 8.30 0.19 -2.97
C ALA A 114 8.02 -0.91 -4.01
N ASP A 115 6.99 -0.68 -4.83
CA ASP A 115 6.37 -1.53 -5.86
C ASP A 115 5.16 -2.35 -5.42
N CYS A 116 5.10 -2.91 -4.21
CA CYS A 116 3.90 -3.59 -3.73
C CYS A 116 2.71 -2.64 -3.66
N LEU A 117 1.49 -3.15 -3.82
CA LEU A 117 0.27 -2.36 -3.85
C LEU A 117 -0.21 -2.04 -2.42
N PRO A 118 -0.29 -0.76 -2.03
CA PRO A 118 -1.03 -0.36 -0.83
C PRO A 118 -2.50 -0.15 -1.19
N VAL A 119 -3.42 -0.68 -0.37
CA VAL A 119 -4.86 -0.47 -0.53
C VAL A 119 -5.41 0.15 0.73
N LEU A 120 -6.08 1.29 0.61
CA LEU A 120 -6.82 1.94 1.68
C LEU A 120 -8.29 1.58 1.58
N PHE A 121 -8.94 1.45 2.73
CA PHE A 121 -10.37 1.15 2.83
C PHE A 121 -11.05 2.14 3.78
N CYS A 122 -12.29 2.48 3.46
CA CYS A 122 -13.16 3.25 4.31
C CYS A 122 -14.59 2.71 4.23
N ASP A 123 -15.32 2.69 5.34
CA ASP A 123 -16.77 2.51 5.27
C ASP A 123 -17.45 3.84 4.91
N GLN A 124 -18.60 3.76 4.25
CA GLN A 124 -19.31 4.96 3.76
C GLN A 124 -19.78 5.91 4.87
N GLN A 125 -19.78 5.46 6.13
CA GLN A 125 -20.13 6.31 7.28
C GLN A 125 -18.91 6.98 7.91
N GLY A 126 -17.69 6.68 7.45
CA GLY A 126 -16.45 7.20 8.00
C GLY A 126 -16.16 6.75 9.44
N LYS A 127 -16.64 5.56 9.83
CA LYS A 127 -16.49 5.00 11.19
C LYS A 127 -15.38 3.96 11.29
N THR A 128 -15.00 3.36 10.16
CA THR A 128 -13.97 2.32 10.10
C THR A 128 -13.06 2.57 8.91
N VAL A 129 -11.76 2.56 9.15
CA VAL A 129 -10.75 2.68 8.12
C VAL A 129 -9.76 1.51 8.21
N ALA A 130 -9.12 1.17 7.08
CA ALA A 130 -8.06 0.18 7.08
C ALA A 130 -7.03 0.48 5.99
N ALA A 131 -5.84 -0.10 6.15
CA ALA A 131 -4.79 -0.09 5.13
C ALA A 131 -4.20 -1.50 5.00
N ALA A 132 -3.98 -1.97 3.77
CA ALA A 132 -3.44 -3.29 3.49
C ALA A 132 -2.24 -3.22 2.53
N HIS A 133 -1.20 -4.01 2.85
CA HIS A 133 -0.05 -4.26 2.00
C HIS A 133 -0.34 -5.46 1.09
N ALA A 134 -0.76 -5.18 -0.13
CA ALA A 134 -1.10 -6.18 -1.12
C ALA A 134 0.07 -6.44 -2.08
N GLY A 135 1.24 -6.83 -1.57
CA GLY A 135 2.26 -7.48 -2.37
C GLY A 135 1.69 -8.78 -2.97
N TRP A 136 2.21 -9.26 -4.10
CA TRP A 136 1.57 -10.36 -4.83
C TRP A 136 1.30 -11.61 -3.97
N ARG A 137 2.18 -11.93 -2.99
CA ARG A 137 1.99 -13.08 -2.08
C ARG A 137 0.79 -12.86 -1.15
N GLY A 138 0.75 -11.72 -0.47
CA GLY A 138 -0.37 -11.34 0.40
C GLY A 138 -1.68 -11.22 -0.38
N LEU A 139 -1.63 -10.63 -1.58
CA LEU A 139 -2.80 -10.48 -2.46
C LEU A 139 -3.34 -11.85 -2.90
N ALA A 140 -2.47 -12.77 -3.35
CA ALA A 140 -2.86 -14.13 -3.70
C ALA A 140 -3.36 -14.91 -2.47
N GLY A 141 -2.76 -14.68 -1.29
CA GLY A 141 -3.16 -15.30 -0.03
C GLY A 141 -4.42 -14.73 0.61
N GLY A 142 -5.01 -13.68 0.06
CA GLY A 142 -6.30 -13.13 0.52
C GLY A 142 -6.20 -12.01 1.57
N VAL A 143 -5.13 -11.20 1.56
CA VAL A 143 -4.99 -10.07 2.50
C VAL A 143 -6.14 -9.06 2.38
N LEU A 144 -6.65 -8.81 1.17
CA LEU A 144 -7.75 -7.86 0.96
C LEU A 144 -9.07 -8.41 1.50
N GLU A 145 -9.36 -9.67 1.23
CA GLU A 145 -10.55 -10.37 1.73
C GLU A 145 -10.57 -10.42 3.26
N ARG A 146 -9.41 -10.71 3.88
CA ARG A 146 -9.26 -10.71 5.35
C ARG A 146 -9.42 -9.32 5.93
N THR A 147 -8.90 -8.27 5.26
CA THR A 147 -9.10 -6.88 5.68
C THR A 147 -10.57 -6.49 5.65
N VAL A 148 -11.28 -6.81 4.55
CA VAL A 148 -12.72 -6.58 4.42
C VAL A 148 -13.52 -7.32 5.50
N ALA A 149 -13.18 -8.59 5.75
CA ALA A 149 -13.84 -9.39 6.80
C ALA A 149 -13.62 -8.80 8.20
N ALA A 150 -12.39 -8.35 8.50
CA ALA A 150 -12.07 -7.72 9.78
C ALA A 150 -12.80 -6.39 9.96
N MET A 151 -12.89 -5.54 8.92
CA MET A 151 -13.67 -4.29 8.97
C MET A 151 -15.16 -4.56 9.22
N ARG A 152 -15.74 -5.57 8.55
CA ARG A 152 -17.14 -5.97 8.77
C ARG A 152 -17.37 -6.49 10.18
N ALA A 153 -16.44 -7.27 10.70
CA ALA A 153 -16.49 -7.74 12.09
C ALA A 153 -16.41 -6.58 13.11
N ALA A 154 -15.72 -5.49 12.74
CA ALA A 154 -15.67 -4.25 13.51
C ALA A 154 -16.91 -3.34 13.31
N GLY A 155 -17.94 -3.80 12.58
CA GLY A 155 -19.19 -3.09 12.37
C GLY A 155 -19.27 -2.19 11.13
N ALA A 156 -18.28 -2.28 10.24
CA ALA A 156 -18.31 -1.50 9.00
C ALA A 156 -19.46 -1.91 8.07
N GLY A 157 -20.12 -0.92 7.47
CA GLY A 157 -21.17 -1.09 6.47
C GLY A 157 -20.62 -1.31 5.06
N ALA A 158 -21.18 -0.60 4.08
CA ALA A 158 -20.69 -0.61 2.70
C ALA A 158 -19.28 0.01 2.66
N LEU A 159 -18.37 -0.68 1.97
CA LEU A 159 -16.97 -0.29 1.87
C LEU A 159 -16.64 0.30 0.50
N THR A 160 -15.75 1.29 0.52
CA THR A 160 -15.04 1.80 -0.65
C THR A 160 -13.54 1.61 -0.46
N ALA A 161 -12.78 1.52 -1.56
CA ALA A 161 -11.33 1.32 -1.51
C ALA A 161 -10.60 2.26 -2.48
N TRP A 162 -9.35 2.58 -2.12
CA TRP A 162 -8.42 3.30 -3.00
C TRP A 162 -7.10 2.54 -3.11
N MET A 163 -6.65 2.35 -4.34
CA MET A 163 -5.40 1.67 -4.66
C MET A 163 -4.30 2.70 -4.89
N GLY A 164 -3.29 2.68 -4.04
CA GLY A 164 -2.17 3.60 -4.09
C GLY A 164 -1.09 3.22 -5.12
N PRO A 165 0.03 3.98 -5.13
CA PRO A 165 1.12 3.76 -6.06
C PRO A 165 1.75 2.37 -5.91
N ALA A 166 1.81 1.62 -7.03
CA ALA A 166 2.42 0.30 -7.13
C ALA A 166 3.14 0.13 -8.46
N ILE A 167 3.79 -1.01 -8.66
CA ILE A 167 4.37 -1.37 -9.95
C ILE A 167 3.26 -1.57 -10.99
N GLY A 168 3.35 -0.84 -12.10
CA GLY A 168 2.35 -0.87 -13.17
C GLY A 168 2.47 -2.10 -14.08
N PRO A 169 1.41 -2.40 -14.86
CA PRO A 169 1.29 -3.63 -15.66
C PRO A 169 2.30 -3.75 -16.81
N GLN A 170 2.97 -2.66 -17.18
CA GLN A 170 4.02 -2.67 -18.22
C GLN A 170 5.41 -2.99 -17.63
N GLN A 171 5.55 -3.00 -16.30
CA GLN A 171 6.84 -3.16 -15.62
C GLN A 171 6.86 -4.39 -14.69
N PHE A 172 5.71 -4.97 -14.40
CA PHE A 172 5.61 -6.07 -13.44
C PHE A 172 5.85 -7.43 -14.12
N GLU A 173 7.11 -7.69 -14.53
CA GLU A 173 7.52 -9.02 -15.01
C GLU A 173 7.52 -10.01 -13.84
N VAL A 174 6.82 -11.15 -14.04
CA VAL A 174 6.67 -12.24 -13.06
C VAL A 174 6.90 -13.61 -13.72
N GLY A 175 7.15 -14.63 -12.92
CA GLY A 175 7.22 -16.02 -13.37
C GLY A 175 5.86 -16.72 -13.36
N ALA A 176 5.86 -17.96 -13.87
CA ALA A 176 4.66 -18.79 -13.91
C ALA A 176 4.11 -19.11 -12.51
N GLU A 177 4.98 -19.15 -11.49
CA GLU A 177 4.61 -19.40 -10.10
C GLU A 177 3.65 -18.32 -9.56
N VAL A 178 3.85 -17.06 -9.94
CA VAL A 178 2.94 -15.96 -9.55
C VAL A 178 1.57 -16.15 -10.20
N ARG A 179 1.54 -16.41 -11.51
CA ARG A 179 0.28 -16.68 -12.23
C ARG A 179 -0.47 -17.87 -11.63
N GLN A 180 0.24 -18.98 -11.33
CA GLN A 180 -0.35 -20.15 -10.70
C GLN A 180 -0.97 -19.87 -9.34
N ALA A 181 -0.29 -19.08 -8.49
CA ALA A 181 -0.80 -18.69 -7.16
C ALA A 181 -2.17 -17.99 -7.23
N PHE A 182 -2.43 -17.23 -8.29
CA PHE A 182 -3.73 -16.57 -8.47
C PHE A 182 -4.79 -17.45 -9.12
N LEU A 183 -4.39 -18.51 -9.84
CA LEU A 183 -5.32 -19.40 -10.54
C LEU A 183 -5.78 -20.60 -9.69
N GLN A 184 -5.04 -20.94 -8.62
CA GLN A 184 -5.34 -22.14 -7.80
C GLN A 184 -6.72 -22.12 -7.14
N ASP A 185 -7.25 -20.93 -6.78
CA ASP A 185 -8.53 -20.78 -6.09
C ASP A 185 -9.57 -19.97 -6.89
N ALA A 186 -9.38 -19.83 -8.19
CA ALA A 186 -10.11 -18.85 -8.98
C ALA A 186 -11.51 -19.33 -9.40
N VAL A 187 -12.49 -19.06 -8.55
CA VAL A 187 -13.83 -18.74 -9.06
C VAL A 187 -13.66 -17.51 -9.95
N GLY A 188 -13.69 -17.68 -11.30
CA GLY A 188 -13.39 -16.60 -12.25
C GLY A 188 -11.97 -16.67 -12.85
N ALA A 189 -11.36 -17.86 -12.94
CA ALA A 189 -10.04 -18.10 -13.51
C ALA A 189 -9.79 -17.35 -14.84
N ARG A 190 -10.83 -17.27 -15.70
CA ARG A 190 -10.76 -16.57 -16.99
C ARG A 190 -10.47 -15.07 -16.83
N GLU A 191 -11.03 -14.41 -15.83
CA GLU A 191 -10.80 -12.99 -15.57
C GLU A 191 -9.39 -12.77 -14.97
N VAL A 192 -8.98 -13.63 -14.04
CA VAL A 192 -7.63 -13.60 -13.49
C VAL A 192 -6.57 -13.79 -14.57
N GLU A 193 -6.83 -14.66 -15.57
CA GLU A 193 -5.93 -14.86 -16.71
C GLU A 193 -5.69 -13.59 -17.52
N THR A 194 -6.69 -12.72 -17.67
CA THR A 194 -6.53 -11.47 -18.42
C THR A 194 -5.53 -10.48 -17.78
N ALA A 195 -5.26 -10.64 -16.48
CA ALA A 195 -4.27 -9.84 -15.77
C ALA A 195 -2.81 -10.28 -16.04
N PHE A 196 -2.61 -11.36 -16.83
CA PHE A 196 -1.29 -11.88 -17.16
C PHE A 196 -1.09 -11.91 -18.67
N ARG A 197 -0.17 -11.11 -19.17
CA ARG A 197 0.21 -11.08 -20.57
C ARG A 197 1.56 -11.79 -20.75
N ALA A 198 1.60 -12.87 -21.55
CA ALA A 198 2.84 -13.58 -21.85
C ALA A 198 3.85 -12.65 -22.56
N ILE A 199 5.14 -12.80 -22.22
CA ILE A 199 6.22 -12.02 -22.83
C ILE A 199 6.79 -12.83 -24.00
N GLY A 200 6.72 -12.27 -25.22
CA GLY A 200 7.29 -12.90 -26.41
C GLY A 200 8.78 -13.19 -26.23
N GLY A 201 9.22 -14.40 -26.60
CA GLY A 201 10.62 -14.83 -26.48
C GLY A 201 11.09 -15.17 -25.06
N LYS A 202 10.21 -15.08 -24.02
CA LYS A 202 10.54 -15.44 -22.64
C LYS A 202 9.53 -16.48 -22.11
N PRO A 203 9.69 -17.79 -22.39
CA PRO A 203 8.79 -18.84 -21.91
C PRO A 203 8.61 -18.80 -20.39
N GLY A 204 7.37 -18.90 -19.90
CA GLY A 204 7.06 -18.88 -18.47
C GLY A 204 7.16 -17.52 -17.79
N LYS A 205 7.39 -16.43 -18.55
CA LYS A 205 7.39 -15.06 -18.03
C LYS A 205 6.18 -14.28 -18.53
N TYR A 206 5.64 -13.46 -17.64
CA TYR A 206 4.42 -12.68 -17.88
C TYR A 206 4.62 -11.25 -17.40
N LEU A 207 3.93 -10.32 -18.03
CA LEU A 207 3.62 -9.01 -17.42
C LEU A 207 2.30 -9.16 -16.69
N ALA A 208 2.31 -8.89 -15.39
CA ALA A 208 1.13 -8.98 -14.53
C ALA A 208 0.55 -7.58 -14.24
N ASP A 209 -0.77 -7.52 -14.10
CA ASP A 209 -1.49 -6.31 -13.68
C ASP A 209 -1.97 -6.50 -12.22
N ILE A 210 -1.20 -5.98 -11.27
CA ILE A 210 -1.52 -6.09 -9.84
C ILE A 210 -2.81 -5.34 -9.48
N TYR A 211 -3.13 -4.25 -10.21
CA TYR A 211 -4.34 -3.48 -10.00
C TYR A 211 -5.59 -4.25 -10.43
N SER A 212 -5.54 -4.90 -11.60
CA SER A 212 -6.64 -5.76 -12.06
C SER A 212 -6.85 -6.95 -11.14
N LEU A 213 -5.78 -7.59 -10.66
CA LEU A 213 -5.84 -8.67 -9.68
C LEU A 213 -6.47 -8.20 -8.36
N ALA A 214 -6.09 -7.02 -7.87
CA ALA A 214 -6.67 -6.46 -6.66
C ALA A 214 -8.15 -6.09 -6.84
N ARG A 215 -8.55 -5.49 -7.97
CA ARG A 215 -9.96 -5.20 -8.29
C ARG A 215 -10.80 -6.49 -8.31
N PHE A 216 -10.26 -7.56 -8.90
CA PHE A 216 -10.91 -8.86 -8.89
C PHE A 216 -11.16 -9.36 -7.46
N ARG A 217 -10.12 -9.36 -6.61
CA ARG A 217 -10.22 -9.79 -5.21
C ARG A 217 -11.18 -8.93 -4.38
N LEU A 218 -11.11 -7.60 -4.53
CA LEU A 218 -12.03 -6.67 -3.87
C LEU A 218 -13.49 -6.93 -4.26
N ARG A 219 -13.78 -7.14 -5.55
CA ARG A 219 -15.12 -7.46 -6.01
C ARG A 219 -15.63 -8.79 -5.44
N GLN A 220 -14.78 -9.83 -5.36
CA GLN A 220 -15.13 -11.09 -4.72
C GLN A 220 -15.44 -10.91 -3.23
N ALA A 221 -14.74 -9.98 -2.55
CA ALA A 221 -15.02 -9.59 -1.17
C ALA A 221 -16.25 -8.67 -1.02
N GLY A 222 -16.93 -8.31 -2.13
CA GLY A 222 -18.09 -7.44 -2.12
C GLY A 222 -17.78 -5.95 -2.01
N VAL A 223 -16.56 -5.53 -2.42
CA VAL A 223 -16.16 -4.12 -2.55
C VAL A 223 -16.08 -3.79 -4.02
N THR A 224 -17.08 -3.05 -4.53
CA THR A 224 -17.21 -2.68 -5.95
C THR A 224 -16.84 -1.23 -6.23
N ASP A 225 -16.88 -0.38 -5.22
CA ASP A 225 -16.49 1.02 -5.29
C ASP A 225 -14.98 1.15 -5.04
N VAL A 226 -14.18 1.13 -6.12
CA VAL A 226 -12.72 1.06 -6.07
C VAL A 226 -12.08 2.11 -6.96
N HIS A 227 -11.29 2.98 -6.36
CA HIS A 227 -10.60 4.13 -6.97
C HIS A 227 -9.09 3.93 -7.04
N GLY A 228 -8.38 4.83 -7.72
CA GLY A 228 -6.92 4.78 -7.87
C GLY A 228 -6.45 3.66 -8.81
N GLY A 229 -5.15 3.33 -8.74
CA GLY A 229 -4.54 2.28 -9.58
C GLY A 229 -3.99 2.78 -10.90
N GLU A 230 -3.65 4.06 -11.01
CA GLU A 230 -3.14 4.71 -12.22
C GLU A 230 -1.63 4.95 -12.20
N PHE A 231 -0.95 4.75 -11.07
CA PHE A 231 0.47 5.03 -10.91
C PHE A 231 1.36 3.85 -11.28
N CYS A 232 2.62 4.15 -11.64
CA CYS A 232 3.66 3.13 -11.77
C CYS A 232 4.95 3.58 -11.07
N THR A 233 5.29 2.92 -9.97
CA THR A 233 6.48 3.24 -9.16
C THR A 233 7.79 3.08 -9.92
N VAL A 234 7.86 2.14 -10.87
CA VAL A 234 9.04 1.92 -11.73
C VAL A 234 9.19 3.04 -12.75
N SER A 235 8.09 3.45 -13.38
CA SER A 235 8.12 4.43 -14.48
C SER A 235 8.27 5.86 -13.98
N ASP A 236 7.70 6.20 -12.82
CA ASP A 236 7.80 7.53 -12.24
C ASP A 236 8.88 7.58 -11.14
N ALA A 237 10.13 7.57 -11.58
CA ALA A 237 11.31 7.64 -10.70
C ALA A 237 11.42 8.96 -9.95
N SER A 238 10.78 10.02 -10.46
CA SER A 238 10.80 11.34 -9.82
C SER A 238 9.90 11.44 -8.60
N CYS A 239 8.90 10.54 -8.49
CA CYS A 239 7.93 10.54 -7.39
C CYS A 239 8.11 9.36 -6.44
N PHE A 240 8.55 8.18 -6.93
CA PHE A 240 8.44 6.97 -6.14
C PHE A 240 9.76 6.21 -5.99
N TYR A 241 9.96 5.62 -4.81
CA TYR A 241 10.90 4.54 -4.63
C TYR A 241 10.41 3.27 -5.34
N SER A 242 11.33 2.54 -5.96
CA SER A 242 11.02 1.27 -6.60
C SER A 242 12.15 0.27 -6.38
N TYR A 243 11.83 -0.85 -5.76
CA TYR A 243 12.77 -1.95 -5.56
C TYR A 243 13.12 -2.65 -6.89
N ARG A 244 12.15 -2.77 -7.78
CA ARG A 244 12.33 -3.37 -9.11
C ARG A 244 13.32 -2.59 -9.97
N ARG A 245 13.28 -1.27 -9.89
CA ARG A 245 14.17 -0.39 -10.66
C ARG A 245 15.55 -0.30 -10.01
N ASP A 246 15.61 -0.06 -8.71
CA ASP A 246 16.80 0.43 -8.01
C ASP A 246 17.53 -0.64 -7.19
N GLY A 247 16.87 -1.75 -6.82
CA GLY A 247 17.40 -2.77 -5.91
C GLY A 247 17.51 -2.26 -4.47
N VAL A 248 18.45 -1.38 -4.18
CA VAL A 248 18.54 -0.68 -2.88
C VAL A 248 17.79 0.64 -2.98
N THR A 249 16.73 0.80 -2.17
CA THR A 249 15.85 1.96 -2.26
C THR A 249 15.04 2.15 -0.97
N GLY A 250 14.48 3.36 -0.78
CA GLY A 250 13.60 3.68 0.34
C GLY A 250 12.22 3.03 0.29
N ARG A 251 11.39 3.43 1.24
CA ARG A 251 9.96 3.09 1.29
C ARG A 251 9.13 4.35 1.40
N GLN A 252 8.14 4.51 0.52
CA GLN A 252 7.03 5.45 0.69
C GLN A 252 5.96 4.83 1.56
N ALA A 253 5.05 5.66 2.09
CA ALA A 253 3.94 5.25 2.92
C ALA A 253 2.60 5.74 2.36
N THR A 254 1.57 4.92 2.53
CA THR A 254 0.18 5.26 2.22
C THR A 254 -0.64 5.11 3.49
N LEU A 255 -1.39 6.16 3.86
CA LEU A 255 -1.97 6.34 5.19
C LEU A 255 -3.45 6.70 5.11
N ILE A 256 -4.21 6.26 6.12
CA ILE A 256 -5.61 6.63 6.32
C ILE A 256 -5.93 6.73 7.82
N TRP A 257 -6.81 7.67 8.20
CA TRP A 257 -7.26 7.85 9.59
C TRP A 257 -8.64 8.49 9.65
N ILE A 258 -9.30 8.34 10.79
CA ILE A 258 -10.49 9.10 11.16
C ILE A 258 -10.01 10.37 11.86
N LYS A 259 -10.48 11.55 11.40
CA LYS A 259 -10.16 12.87 11.99
C LYS A 259 -10.80 13.03 13.36
#